data_4769f28bfe4a2373f5ddf51e7f7e13bd
#
_entry.id   4769f28bfe4a2373f5ddf51e7f7e13bd
#
_cell.length_a   1.000
_cell.length_b   1.000
_cell.length_c   1.000
_cell.angle_alpha   90.00
_cell.angle_beta   90.00
_cell.angle_gamma   90.00
#
_symmetry.space_group_name_H-M   'P 1'
#
loop_
_entity.id
_entity.type
_entity.pdbx_description
1 polymer ?
#
loop_
_entity_poly.entity_id
_entity_poly.type
_entity_poly.pdbx_seq_one_letter_code
_entity_poly.pdbx_strand_id
1 'polypeptide(L)'
;AVSAAVQAAQLCLARRLIRLRTENQKWRAYALSLIKENRWRAQRYGLDDGLVDFGKSKVIDWSDLLNEMLDLIHEDAVALQCEDEVNHLRTILERGTSAHWQLRTFESAIANGATQEEALKEVVSMLVRETEVGLPQSMG
;
A
#
# COMPACT_ATOMS: atom_id res chain seq x y z
N ALA A 1 -4.92 -9.38 -5.45
CA ALA A 1 -3.55 -9.33 -4.92
C ALA A 1 -3.40 -8.23 -3.85
N VAL A 2 -3.64 -6.95 -4.15
CA VAL A 2 -3.43 -5.82 -3.21
C VAL A 2 -4.24 -5.97 -1.90
N SER A 3 -5.53 -6.29 -1.99
CA SER A 3 -6.38 -6.47 -0.80
C SER A 3 -5.90 -7.62 0.09
N ALA A 4 -5.42 -8.71 -0.51
CA ALA A 4 -4.86 -9.83 0.23
C ALA A 4 -3.56 -9.43 0.95
N ALA A 5 -2.67 -8.68 0.28
CA ALA A 5 -1.44 -8.19 0.87
C ALA A 5 -1.69 -7.29 2.09
N VAL A 6 -2.64 -6.35 1.98
CA VAL A 6 -3.01 -5.47 3.10
C VAL A 6 -3.61 -6.27 4.26
N GLN A 7 -4.49 -7.23 3.99
CA GLN A 7 -5.10 -8.08 5.02
C GLN A 7 -4.06 -8.97 5.70
N ALA A 8 -3.14 -9.56 4.93
CA ALA A 8 -2.04 -10.36 5.48
C ALA A 8 -1.17 -9.52 6.43
N ALA A 9 -0.78 -8.31 6.03
CA ALA A 9 -0.01 -7.42 6.89
C ALA A 9 -0.77 -7.03 8.18
N GLN A 10 -2.08 -6.78 8.08
CA GLN A 10 -2.90 -6.50 9.26
C GLN A 10 -2.97 -7.69 10.22
N LEU A 11 -3.10 -8.93 9.71
CA LEU A 11 -3.09 -10.14 10.53
C LEU A 11 -1.73 -10.33 11.21
N CYS A 12 -0.63 -10.12 10.49
CA CYS A 12 0.71 -10.18 11.06
C CYS A 12 0.92 -9.15 12.18
N LEU A 13 0.48 -7.90 11.96
CA LEU A 13 0.52 -6.86 13.01
C LEU A 13 -0.33 -7.23 14.23
N ALA A 14 -1.52 -7.75 14.03
CA ALA A 14 -2.39 -8.19 15.13
C ALA A 14 -1.73 -9.33 15.92
N ARG A 15 -1.19 -10.35 15.24
CA ARG A 15 -0.45 -11.45 15.88
C ARG A 15 0.75 -10.94 16.66
N ARG A 16 1.53 -10.03 16.09
CA ARG A 16 2.66 -9.39 16.77
C ARG A 16 2.22 -8.69 18.07
N LEU A 17 1.16 -7.90 18.02
CA LEU A 17 0.65 -7.21 19.23
C LEU A 17 0.18 -8.19 20.31
N ILE A 18 -0.46 -9.29 19.93
CA ILE A 18 -0.85 -10.36 20.87
C ILE A 18 0.40 -10.98 21.50
N ARG A 19 1.41 -11.32 20.71
CA ARG A 19 2.68 -11.89 21.17
C ARG A 19 3.39 -10.96 22.15
N LEU A 20 3.56 -9.69 21.80
CA LEU A 20 4.17 -8.69 22.69
C LEU A 20 3.41 -8.58 24.02
N ARG A 21 2.08 -8.61 23.99
CA ARG A 21 1.26 -8.59 25.19
C ARG A 21 1.48 -9.85 26.05
N THR A 22 1.55 -11.02 25.44
CA THR A 22 1.77 -12.30 26.15
C THR A 22 3.16 -12.33 26.82
N GLU A 23 4.16 -11.71 26.19
CA GLU A 23 5.52 -11.61 26.70
C GLU A 23 5.72 -10.43 27.68
N ASN A 24 4.65 -9.76 28.09
CA ASN A 24 4.68 -8.54 28.92
C ASN A 24 5.55 -7.41 28.34
N GLN A 25 5.74 -7.41 27.02
CA GLN A 25 6.42 -6.32 26.32
C GLN A 25 5.45 -5.17 26.08
N LYS A 26 5.95 -3.94 26.25
CA LYS A 26 5.15 -2.74 26.01
C LYS A 26 5.40 -2.23 24.60
N TRP A 27 4.33 -1.87 23.91
CA TRP A 27 4.42 -1.07 22.68
C TRP A 27 4.06 0.38 22.97
N ARG A 28 4.57 1.28 22.15
CA ARG A 28 4.31 2.70 22.27
C ARG A 28 2.93 3.01 21.69
N ALA A 29 2.07 3.63 22.47
CA ALA A 29 0.82 4.20 21.98
C ALA A 29 1.05 5.69 21.62
N TYR A 30 0.48 6.10 20.50
CA TYR A 30 0.56 7.48 20.02
C TYR A 30 -0.80 8.17 20.08
N ALA A 31 -0.79 9.50 20.16
CA ALA A 31 -2.01 10.29 20.18
C ALA A 31 -2.77 10.13 18.84
N LEU A 32 -4.09 10.08 18.94
CA LEU A 32 -4.96 9.93 17.78
C LEU A 32 -4.79 11.06 16.76
N SER A 33 -4.43 12.26 17.21
CA SER A 33 -4.12 13.40 16.34
C SER A 33 -2.96 13.12 15.37
N LEU A 34 -1.91 12.44 15.83
CA LEU A 34 -0.77 12.04 15.00
C LEU A 34 -1.16 10.99 13.97
N ILE A 35 -2.01 10.03 14.36
CA ILE A 35 -2.54 9.01 13.43
C ILE A 35 -3.41 9.68 12.35
N LYS A 36 -4.23 10.67 12.74
CA LYS A 36 -5.04 11.45 11.80
C LYS A 36 -4.18 12.27 10.83
N GLU A 37 -3.06 12.83 11.30
CA GLU A 37 -2.10 13.53 10.44
C GLU A 37 -1.57 12.60 9.35
N ASN A 38 -1.08 11.42 9.68
CA ASN A 38 -0.59 10.47 8.69
C ASN A 38 -1.69 10.00 7.74
N ARG A 39 -2.91 9.82 8.23
CA ARG A 39 -4.05 9.50 7.37
C ARG A 39 -4.32 10.63 6.37
N TRP A 40 -4.29 11.88 6.82
CA TRP A 40 -4.47 13.04 5.95
C TRP A 40 -3.35 13.14 4.91
N ARG A 41 -2.08 12.95 5.32
CA ARG A 41 -0.94 12.93 4.39
C ARG A 41 -1.10 11.85 3.33
N ALA A 42 -1.44 10.63 3.72
CA ALA A 42 -1.69 9.53 2.78
C ALA A 42 -2.81 9.84 1.78
N GLN A 43 -3.89 10.50 2.23
CA GLN A 43 -5.00 10.89 1.37
C GLN A 43 -4.64 12.05 0.44
N ARG A 44 -3.80 12.98 0.89
CA ARG A 44 -3.45 14.20 0.15
C ARG A 44 -2.33 13.98 -0.85
N TYR A 45 -1.32 13.24 -0.46
CA TYR A 45 -0.06 13.11 -1.21
C TYR A 45 0.16 11.70 -1.77
N GLY A 46 -0.64 10.71 -1.36
CA GLY A 46 -0.42 9.33 -1.80
C GLY A 46 0.94 8.82 -1.39
N LEU A 47 1.72 8.40 -2.37
CA LEU A 47 3.12 7.96 -2.19
C LEU A 47 4.15 9.06 -2.48
N ASP A 48 3.72 10.25 -2.94
CA ASP A 48 4.61 11.33 -3.39
C ASP A 48 5.28 12.08 -2.24
N ASP A 49 4.72 11.96 -1.03
CA ASP A 49 5.30 12.52 0.20
C ASP A 49 5.26 11.44 1.30
N GLY A 50 6.20 11.51 2.24
CA GLY A 50 6.31 10.52 3.29
C GLY A 50 5.28 10.67 4.40
N LEU A 51 5.36 9.80 5.39
CA LEU A 51 4.58 9.86 6.63
C LEU A 51 5.45 10.32 7.80
N VAL A 52 4.81 10.87 8.82
CA VAL A 52 5.49 11.22 10.06
C VAL A 52 5.82 9.94 10.84
N ASP A 53 7.09 9.68 11.03
CA ASP A 53 7.56 8.70 12.01
C ASP A 53 7.48 9.33 13.41
N PHE A 54 6.56 8.85 14.21
CA PHE A 54 6.32 9.41 15.55
C PHE A 54 7.45 9.13 16.54
N GLY A 55 8.25 8.10 16.29
CA GLY A 55 9.44 7.78 17.08
C GLY A 55 10.58 8.74 16.82
N LYS A 56 10.77 9.09 15.56
CA LYS A 56 11.85 9.99 15.09
C LYS A 56 11.42 11.44 14.98
N SER A 57 10.10 11.73 15.10
CA SER A 57 9.49 13.07 14.99
C SER A 57 9.85 13.81 13.68
N LYS A 58 9.91 13.06 12.59
CA LYS A 58 10.19 13.59 11.25
C LYS A 58 9.42 12.84 10.17
N VAL A 59 9.29 13.46 9.01
CA VAL A 59 8.73 12.79 7.82
C VAL A 59 9.77 11.82 7.26
N ILE A 60 9.35 10.60 7.02
CA ILE A 60 10.15 9.51 6.47
C ILE A 60 9.48 9.03 5.19
N ASP A 61 10.28 8.66 4.22
CA ASP A 61 9.81 8.10 2.96
C ASP A 61 8.96 6.83 3.15
N TRP A 62 8.01 6.61 2.26
CA TRP A 62 7.14 5.44 2.29
C TRP A 62 7.91 4.12 2.19
N SER A 63 8.96 4.08 1.36
CA SER A 63 9.77 2.88 1.16
C SER A 63 10.49 2.47 2.44
N ASP A 64 11.05 3.43 3.16
CA ASP A 64 11.74 3.19 4.42
C ASP A 64 10.78 2.68 5.49
N LEU A 65 9.62 3.35 5.63
CA LEU A 65 8.59 2.95 6.60
C LEU A 65 7.97 1.60 6.29
N LEU A 66 7.72 1.31 5.01
CA LEU A 66 7.21 -0.01 4.61
C LEU A 66 8.24 -1.11 4.90
N ASN A 67 9.50 -0.91 4.56
CA ASN A 67 10.53 -1.89 4.83
C ASN A 67 10.68 -2.13 6.33
N GLU A 68 10.73 -1.07 7.15
CA GLU A 68 10.74 -1.19 8.62
C GLU A 68 9.53 -1.98 9.14
N MET A 69 8.31 -1.73 8.61
CA MET A 69 7.12 -2.48 8.97
C MET A 69 7.22 -3.96 8.56
N LEU A 70 7.70 -4.24 7.35
CA LEU A 70 7.86 -5.61 6.86
C LEU A 70 8.85 -6.40 7.70
N ASP A 71 9.97 -5.78 8.08
CA ASP A 71 10.96 -6.39 8.97
C ASP A 71 10.35 -6.68 10.35
N LEU A 72 9.55 -5.75 10.88
CA LEU A 72 8.87 -5.92 12.16
C LEU A 72 7.88 -7.10 12.18
N ILE A 73 7.22 -7.41 11.08
CA ILE A 73 6.19 -8.45 10.98
C ILE A 73 6.69 -9.74 10.33
N HIS A 74 7.94 -9.80 9.90
CA HIS A 74 8.48 -10.95 9.15
C HIS A 74 8.28 -12.29 9.88
N GLU A 75 8.63 -12.36 11.16
CA GLU A 75 8.43 -13.56 11.99
C GLU A 75 6.97 -14.00 12.02
N ASP A 76 6.05 -13.04 12.07
CA ASP A 76 4.62 -13.31 12.11
C ASP A 76 4.09 -13.72 10.72
N ALA A 77 4.66 -13.20 9.63
CA ALA A 77 4.36 -13.62 8.26
C ALA A 77 4.78 -15.07 8.02
N VAL A 78 5.99 -15.45 8.44
CA VAL A 78 6.46 -16.85 8.39
C VAL A 78 5.52 -17.78 9.17
N ALA A 79 5.16 -17.41 10.39
CA ALA A 79 4.30 -18.23 11.23
C ALA A 79 2.87 -18.38 10.69
N LEU A 80 2.38 -17.41 9.92
CA LEU A 80 1.07 -17.42 9.25
C LEU A 80 1.14 -17.95 7.82
N GLN A 81 2.33 -18.28 7.31
CA GLN A 81 2.56 -18.74 5.93
C GLN A 81 2.00 -17.77 4.87
N CYS A 82 2.19 -16.46 5.08
CA CYS A 82 1.70 -15.40 4.18
C CYS A 82 2.82 -14.41 3.78
N GLU A 83 4.06 -14.88 3.68
CA GLU A 83 5.22 -14.06 3.33
C GLU A 83 5.10 -13.47 1.92
N ASP A 84 4.59 -14.24 0.97
CA ASP A 84 4.43 -13.82 -0.42
C ASP A 84 3.39 -12.69 -0.53
N GLU A 85 2.25 -12.81 0.18
CA GLU A 85 1.23 -11.79 0.24
C GLU A 85 1.75 -10.49 0.86
N VAL A 86 2.48 -10.60 1.96
CA VAL A 86 3.07 -9.45 2.66
C VAL A 86 4.14 -8.79 1.79
N ASN A 87 5.02 -9.55 1.14
CA ASN A 87 6.05 -9.02 0.26
C ASN A 87 5.48 -8.33 -0.99
N HIS A 88 4.27 -8.72 -1.43
CA HIS A 88 3.59 -8.05 -2.53
C HIS A 88 3.35 -6.54 -2.28
N LEU A 89 3.37 -6.09 -1.02
CA LEU A 89 3.29 -4.66 -0.69
C LEU A 89 4.45 -3.85 -1.29
N ARG A 90 5.64 -4.44 -1.46
CA ARG A 90 6.79 -3.78 -2.12
C ARG A 90 6.50 -3.47 -3.58
N THR A 91 5.80 -4.37 -4.27
CA THR A 91 5.39 -4.16 -5.65
C THR A 91 4.49 -2.93 -5.81
N ILE A 92 3.69 -2.60 -4.79
CA ILE A 92 2.84 -1.40 -4.82
C ILE A 92 3.69 -0.12 -4.79
N LEU A 93 4.77 -0.09 -4.01
CA LEU A 93 5.69 1.05 -3.99
C LEU A 93 6.41 1.21 -5.34
N GLU A 94 6.91 0.11 -5.90
CA GLU A 94 7.65 0.10 -7.16
C GLU A 94 6.78 0.52 -8.36
N ARG A 95 5.58 0.00 -8.42
CA ARG A 95 4.64 0.23 -9.52
C ARG A 95 3.82 1.51 -9.37
N GLY A 96 3.64 1.99 -8.15
CA GLY A 96 2.70 3.03 -7.78
C GLY A 96 1.30 2.50 -7.53
N THR A 97 0.43 3.37 -7.04
CA THR A 97 -0.99 3.09 -6.83
C THR A 97 -1.78 3.14 -8.14
N SER A 98 -3.04 2.69 -8.11
CA SER A 98 -3.96 2.83 -9.25
C SER A 98 -4.08 4.29 -9.72
N ALA A 99 -4.02 5.28 -8.82
CA ALA A 99 -4.05 6.69 -9.18
C ALA A 99 -2.84 7.10 -10.06
N HIS A 100 -1.63 6.64 -9.69
CA HIS A 100 -0.42 6.90 -10.50
C HIS A 100 -0.52 6.30 -11.91
N TRP A 101 -1.12 5.12 -12.03
CA TRP A 101 -1.34 4.48 -13.33
C TRP A 101 -2.34 5.25 -14.18
N GLN A 102 -3.44 5.68 -13.57
CA GLN A 102 -4.45 6.48 -14.26
C GLN A 102 -3.85 7.79 -14.78
N LEU A 103 -3.09 8.50 -13.95
CA LEU A 103 -2.43 9.75 -14.34
C LEU A 103 -1.43 9.52 -15.47
N ARG A 104 -0.55 8.53 -15.35
CA ARG A 104 0.42 8.21 -16.41
C ARG A 104 -0.24 7.85 -17.74
N THR A 105 -1.33 7.06 -17.70
CA THR A 105 -2.09 6.71 -18.91
C THR A 105 -2.70 7.94 -19.54
N PHE A 106 -3.32 8.80 -18.74
CA PHE A 106 -3.91 10.05 -19.21
C PHE A 106 -2.87 10.98 -19.81
N GLU A 107 -1.78 11.25 -19.10
CA GLU A 107 -0.69 12.13 -19.56
C GLU A 107 -0.03 11.61 -20.82
N SER A 108 0.18 10.30 -20.91
CA SER A 108 0.74 9.66 -22.12
C SER A 108 -0.19 9.83 -23.32
N ALA A 109 -1.49 9.65 -23.15
CA ALA A 109 -2.46 9.84 -24.23
C ALA A 109 -2.48 11.30 -24.71
N ILE A 110 -2.50 12.26 -23.79
CA ILE A 110 -2.42 13.69 -24.13
C ILE A 110 -1.11 14.03 -24.86
N ALA A 111 0.01 13.51 -24.40
CA ALA A 111 1.32 13.72 -25.04
C ALA A 111 1.37 13.15 -26.48
N ASN A 112 0.61 12.10 -26.76
CA ASN A 112 0.44 11.51 -28.08
C ASN A 112 -0.61 12.21 -28.95
N GLY A 113 -1.18 13.32 -28.50
CA GLY A 113 -2.11 14.15 -29.26
C GLY A 113 -3.59 13.78 -29.12
N ALA A 114 -3.94 12.90 -28.16
CA ALA A 114 -5.34 12.61 -27.86
C ALA A 114 -6.06 13.81 -27.24
N THR A 115 -7.34 13.94 -27.50
CA THR A 115 -8.20 14.86 -26.78
C THR A 115 -8.41 14.41 -25.35
N GLN A 116 -8.84 15.30 -24.47
CA GLN A 116 -9.13 14.96 -23.07
C GLN A 116 -10.16 13.82 -22.95
N GLU A 117 -11.16 13.79 -23.80
CA GLU A 117 -12.19 12.74 -23.80
C GLU A 117 -11.59 11.37 -24.23
N GLU A 118 -10.77 11.35 -25.25
CA GLU A 118 -10.06 10.15 -25.70
C GLU A 118 -9.09 9.62 -24.62
N ALA A 119 -8.33 10.51 -23.98
CA ALA A 119 -7.43 10.17 -22.90
C ALA A 119 -8.19 9.55 -21.70
N LEU A 120 -9.35 10.09 -21.33
CA LEU A 120 -10.19 9.52 -20.28
C LEU A 120 -10.75 8.13 -20.66
N LYS A 121 -11.14 7.93 -21.93
CA LYS A 121 -11.58 6.61 -22.42
C LYS A 121 -10.44 5.58 -22.36
N GLU A 122 -9.20 6.01 -22.61
CA GLU A 122 -8.03 5.15 -22.51
C GLU A 122 -7.75 4.71 -21.06
N VAL A 123 -7.90 5.64 -20.11
CA VAL A 123 -7.82 5.34 -18.67
C VAL A 123 -8.89 4.30 -18.26
N VAL A 124 -10.14 4.48 -18.68
CA VAL A 124 -11.22 3.51 -18.39
C VAL A 124 -10.90 2.15 -18.99
N SER A 125 -10.43 2.09 -20.24
CA SER A 125 -10.05 0.84 -20.91
C SER A 125 -8.90 0.14 -20.20
N MET A 126 -7.93 0.88 -19.67
CA MET A 126 -6.85 0.34 -18.85
C MET A 126 -7.38 -0.26 -17.55
N LEU A 127 -8.28 0.44 -16.84
CA LEU A 127 -8.87 -0.05 -15.60
C LEU A 127 -9.69 -1.34 -15.79
N VAL A 128 -10.44 -1.43 -16.88
CA VAL A 128 -11.20 -2.65 -17.24
C VAL A 128 -10.24 -3.81 -17.43
N ARG A 129 -9.21 -3.66 -18.26
CA ARG A 129 -8.20 -4.72 -18.50
C ARG A 129 -7.52 -5.18 -17.22
N GLU A 130 -7.10 -4.26 -16.37
CA GLU A 130 -6.46 -4.59 -15.08
C GLU A 130 -7.41 -5.35 -14.13
N THR A 131 -8.71 -5.03 -14.19
CA THR A 131 -9.72 -5.73 -13.40
C THR A 131 -9.94 -7.15 -13.92
N GLU A 132 -10.01 -7.34 -15.24
CA GLU A 132 -10.18 -8.65 -15.86
C GLU A 132 -9.00 -9.60 -15.59
N VAL A 133 -7.77 -9.09 -15.65
CA VAL A 133 -6.55 -9.88 -15.34
C VAL A 133 -6.53 -10.33 -13.87
N GLY A 134 -7.11 -9.54 -12.96
CA GLY A 134 -7.21 -9.86 -11.54
C GLY A 134 -8.33 -10.84 -11.17
N LEU A 135 -9.21 -11.19 -12.09
CA LEU A 135 -10.28 -12.15 -11.86
C LEU A 135 -9.79 -13.58 -12.16
N PRO A 136 -10.14 -14.59 -11.32
CA PRO A 136 -9.90 -15.97 -11.70
C PRO A 136 -10.69 -16.25 -12.99
N GLN A 137 -10.00 -16.76 -14.01
CA GLN A 137 -10.67 -17.18 -15.23
C GLN A 137 -11.70 -18.24 -14.83
N SER A 138 -12.98 -17.95 -15.06
CA SER A 138 -14.03 -18.94 -14.90
C SER A 138 -13.68 -20.12 -15.80
N MET A 139 -13.38 -21.26 -15.20
CA MET A 139 -13.27 -22.51 -15.96
C MET A 139 -14.63 -22.74 -16.62
N GLY A 140 -14.68 -22.54 -17.94
CA GLY A 140 -15.82 -22.89 -18.78
C GLY A 140 -15.96 -24.41 -18.92
#